data_141dd2e19eb0cc5d1a8f8abe094bd305
#
_entry.id   141dd2e19eb0cc5d1a8f8abe094bd305
#
_cell.length_a   1.000
_cell.length_b   1.000
_cell.length_c   1.000
_cell.angle_alpha   90.00
_cell.angle_beta   90.00
_cell.angle_gamma   90.00
#
_symmetry.space_group_name_H-M   'P 1'
#
loop_
_entity.id
_entity.type
_entity.pdbx_description
1 polymer ?
#
loop_
_entity_poly.entity_id
_entity_poly.type
_entity_poly.pdbx_seq_one_letter_code
_entity_poly.pdbx_strand_id
1 'polypeptide(L)'
;AVSKVAAVLDLEAAQQAALSISALCSASTATTSTWLEWQAALRTAILRFDEDLLEHYYGQLFSIYSLQSVLQQIIMPVWYELLPQKNFGQHSQWLFYDDFLRNRLSQRLRFTRQLQRECVVFAMPENQGFELEVLVCALLFDNAQGRVRVLPSHQRLNELPLVCQSIQPKALVFFATTPMASTLLDKIRRVALRIDSPVALAGMGAELAAEALLHSPLVNLGTEPQQMQLKLEKFLAGRLDT
;
A
#
# COMPACT_ATOMS: atom_id res chain seq x y z
N ALA A 1 44.96 37.94 10.43
CA ALA A 1 45.17 36.49 10.62
C ALA A 1 43.86 35.71 10.83
N VAL A 2 42.90 36.29 11.52
CA VAL A 2 41.62 35.63 11.85
C VAL A 2 40.74 35.40 10.60
N SER A 3 40.77 36.31 9.60
CA SER A 3 39.97 36.19 8.39
C SER A 3 40.41 35.06 7.43
N LYS A 4 41.67 34.64 7.45
CA LYS A 4 42.15 33.52 6.62
C LYS A 4 41.78 32.16 7.19
N VAL A 5 41.64 32.05 8.51
CA VAL A 5 41.26 30.78 9.19
C VAL A 5 39.76 30.51 8.98
N ALA A 6 38.91 31.53 9.01
CA ALA A 6 37.50 31.39 8.75
C ALA A 6 37.22 30.93 7.30
N ALA A 7 37.93 31.48 6.31
CA ALA A 7 37.77 31.09 4.90
C ALA A 7 38.25 29.63 4.61
N VAL A 8 39.21 29.13 5.37
CA VAL A 8 39.67 27.73 5.24
C VAL A 8 38.69 26.76 5.87
N LEU A 9 38.08 27.11 7.00
CA LEU A 9 37.02 26.30 7.66
C LEU A 9 35.75 26.23 6.82
N ASP A 10 35.36 27.29 6.14
CA ASP A 10 34.23 27.30 5.23
C ASP A 10 34.48 26.44 3.97
N LEU A 11 35.71 26.39 3.49
CA LEU A 11 36.09 25.58 2.32
C LEU A 11 36.12 24.08 2.66
N GLU A 12 36.60 23.71 3.85
CA GLU A 12 36.60 22.33 4.33
C GLU A 12 35.17 21.84 4.60
N ALA A 13 34.33 22.66 5.21
CA ALA A 13 32.90 22.34 5.41
C ALA A 13 32.15 22.16 4.08
N ALA A 14 32.43 23.00 3.08
CA ALA A 14 31.84 22.88 1.74
C ALA A 14 32.35 21.62 1.00
N GLN A 15 33.61 21.26 1.13
CA GLN A 15 34.17 20.02 0.58
C GLN A 15 33.59 18.79 1.26
N GLN A 16 33.40 18.80 2.57
CA GLN A 16 32.80 17.71 3.34
C GLN A 16 31.34 17.52 2.97
N ALA A 17 30.58 18.62 2.78
CA ALA A 17 29.21 18.58 2.30
C ALA A 17 29.10 18.02 0.86
N ALA A 18 29.99 18.42 -0.04
CA ALA A 18 30.04 17.93 -1.41
C ALA A 18 30.36 16.42 -1.49
N LEU A 19 31.28 15.94 -0.66
CA LEU A 19 31.59 14.51 -0.54
C LEU A 19 30.42 13.71 0.02
N SER A 20 29.69 14.25 0.99
CA SER A 20 28.51 13.62 1.57
C SER A 20 27.35 13.54 0.55
N ILE A 21 27.14 14.57 -0.24
CA ILE A 21 26.14 14.59 -1.32
C ILE A 21 26.53 13.60 -2.42
N SER A 22 27.80 13.54 -2.81
CA SER A 22 28.30 12.58 -3.80
C SER A 22 28.15 11.12 -3.33
N ALA A 23 28.43 10.85 -2.06
CA ALA A 23 28.24 9.51 -1.46
C ALA A 23 26.76 9.13 -1.38
N LEU A 24 25.86 10.07 -1.07
CA LEU A 24 24.41 9.84 -1.08
C LEU A 24 23.88 9.61 -2.50
N CYS A 25 24.34 10.35 -3.50
CA CYS A 25 24.00 10.12 -4.90
C CYS A 25 24.50 8.76 -5.41
N SER A 26 25.71 8.35 -5.07
CA SER A 26 26.25 7.05 -5.48
C SER A 26 25.56 5.88 -4.79
N ALA A 27 25.20 6.00 -3.51
CA ALA A 27 24.40 5.02 -2.80
C ALA A 27 22.99 4.89 -3.37
N SER A 28 22.36 6.01 -3.74
CA SER A 28 21.04 6.03 -4.37
C SER A 28 21.05 5.36 -5.75
N THR A 29 22.04 5.62 -6.59
CA THR A 29 22.19 4.98 -7.91
C THR A 29 22.51 3.50 -7.81
N ALA A 30 23.35 3.06 -6.88
CA ALA A 30 23.66 1.66 -6.62
C ALA A 30 22.40 0.89 -6.16
N THR A 31 21.59 1.48 -5.28
CA THR A 31 20.34 0.88 -4.81
C THR A 31 19.33 0.74 -5.96
N THR A 32 19.21 1.77 -6.81
CA THR A 32 18.30 1.73 -7.97
C THR A 32 18.72 0.66 -8.98
N SER A 33 20.02 0.49 -9.24
CA SER A 33 20.54 -0.60 -10.08
C SER A 33 20.13 -1.97 -9.55
N THR A 34 20.26 -2.17 -8.24
CA THR A 34 19.87 -3.42 -7.59
C THR A 34 18.36 -3.71 -7.70
N TRP A 35 17.49 -2.69 -7.59
CA TRP A 35 16.04 -2.87 -7.80
C TRP A 35 15.72 -3.31 -9.23
N LEU A 36 16.37 -2.73 -10.22
CA LEU A 36 16.19 -3.09 -11.64
C LEU A 36 16.66 -4.53 -11.94
N GLU A 37 17.74 -4.98 -11.31
CA GLU A 37 18.23 -6.37 -11.43
C GLU A 37 17.20 -7.37 -10.86
N TRP A 38 16.62 -7.09 -9.70
CA TRP A 38 15.57 -7.92 -9.12
C TRP A 38 14.28 -7.91 -9.96
N GLN A 39 13.89 -6.77 -10.49
CA GLN A 39 12.76 -6.67 -11.41
C GLN A 39 13.02 -7.51 -12.68
N ALA A 40 14.23 -7.48 -13.24
CA ALA A 40 14.61 -8.28 -14.40
C ALA A 40 14.58 -9.79 -14.11
N ALA A 41 15.04 -10.21 -12.93
CA ALA A 41 14.98 -11.58 -12.48
C ALA A 41 13.52 -12.08 -12.36
N LEU A 42 12.64 -11.27 -11.73
CA LEU A 42 11.21 -11.59 -11.63
C LEU A 42 10.56 -11.70 -13.01
N ARG A 43 10.83 -10.75 -13.94
CA ARG A 43 10.33 -10.83 -15.33
C ARG A 43 10.75 -12.15 -16.01
N THR A 44 11.98 -12.58 -15.80
CA THR A 44 12.49 -13.83 -16.38
C THR A 44 11.73 -15.05 -15.86
N ALA A 45 11.45 -15.11 -14.55
CA ALA A 45 10.66 -16.18 -13.96
C ALA A 45 9.21 -16.16 -14.46
N ILE A 46 8.59 -14.98 -14.54
CA ILE A 46 7.22 -14.80 -15.04
C ILE A 46 7.09 -15.22 -16.51
N LEU A 47 8.05 -14.84 -17.36
CA LEU A 47 8.07 -15.22 -18.78
C LEU A 47 8.09 -16.74 -18.97
N ARG A 48 8.69 -17.48 -18.02
CA ARG A 48 8.80 -18.94 -18.07
C ARG A 48 7.69 -19.65 -17.31
N PHE A 49 6.81 -18.93 -16.64
CA PHE A 49 5.82 -19.48 -15.72
C PHE A 49 6.47 -20.38 -14.64
N ASP A 50 7.64 -19.98 -14.16
CA ASP A 50 8.46 -20.73 -13.19
C ASP A 50 8.10 -20.29 -11.76
N GLU A 51 7.18 -21.05 -11.14
CA GLU A 51 6.70 -20.76 -9.80
C GLU A 51 7.79 -21.01 -8.75
N ASP A 52 8.61 -22.04 -8.91
CA ASP A 52 9.68 -22.38 -7.96
C ASP A 52 10.73 -21.28 -7.91
N LEU A 53 11.05 -20.71 -9.07
CA LEU A 53 11.99 -19.60 -9.17
C LEU A 53 11.40 -18.31 -8.58
N LEU A 54 10.10 -18.04 -8.78
CA LEU A 54 9.40 -16.92 -8.14
C LEU A 54 9.42 -17.06 -6.61
N GLU A 55 9.15 -18.27 -6.11
CA GLU A 55 9.19 -18.57 -4.68
C GLU A 55 10.58 -18.33 -4.08
N HIS A 56 11.61 -18.81 -4.79
CA HIS A 56 12.99 -18.59 -4.37
C HIS A 56 13.33 -17.09 -4.29
N TYR A 57 13.00 -16.30 -5.32
CA TYR A 57 13.23 -14.86 -5.32
C TYR A 57 12.40 -14.14 -4.26
N TYR A 58 11.15 -14.52 -4.09
CA TYR A 58 10.28 -13.98 -3.04
C TYR A 58 10.92 -14.17 -1.65
N GLY A 59 11.37 -15.38 -1.34
CA GLY A 59 12.04 -15.68 -0.08
C GLY A 59 13.31 -14.85 0.14
N GLN A 60 14.16 -14.73 -0.89
CA GLN A 60 15.38 -13.94 -0.83
C GLN A 60 15.08 -12.45 -0.61
N LEU A 61 14.16 -11.87 -1.38
CA LEU A 61 13.80 -10.45 -1.27
C LEU A 61 13.35 -10.08 0.13
N PHE A 62 12.45 -10.85 0.72
CA PHE A 62 11.94 -10.59 2.06
C PHE A 62 12.90 -10.96 3.20
N SER A 63 13.98 -11.68 2.91
CA SER A 63 15.06 -11.91 3.88
C SER A 63 16.08 -10.78 3.93
N ILE A 64 16.25 -10.05 2.84
CA ILE A 64 17.29 -9.02 2.68
C ILE A 64 16.72 -7.61 2.90
N TYR A 65 15.52 -7.33 2.38
CA TYR A 65 14.95 -5.98 2.33
C TYR A 65 13.69 -5.85 3.17
N SER A 66 13.36 -4.59 3.51
CA SER A 66 12.11 -4.28 4.21
C SER A 66 10.88 -4.60 3.35
N LEU A 67 9.77 -4.96 4.01
CA LEU A 67 8.48 -5.19 3.36
C LEU A 67 8.10 -4.04 2.41
N GLN A 68 8.26 -2.81 2.86
CA GLN A 68 7.93 -1.62 2.08
C GLN A 68 8.80 -1.53 0.81
N SER A 69 10.12 -1.69 0.94
CA SER A 69 11.03 -1.63 -0.21
C SER A 69 10.73 -2.71 -1.23
N VAL A 70 10.50 -3.94 -0.79
CA VAL A 70 10.18 -5.07 -1.69
C VAL A 70 8.89 -4.81 -2.45
N LEU A 71 7.83 -4.40 -1.76
CA LEU A 71 6.54 -4.18 -2.39
C LEU A 71 6.56 -2.97 -3.32
N GLN A 72 7.09 -1.83 -2.86
CA GLN A 72 7.00 -0.57 -3.62
C GLN A 72 8.05 -0.46 -4.74
N GLN A 73 9.26 -1.01 -4.55
CA GLN A 73 10.36 -0.83 -5.49
C GLN A 73 10.59 -2.01 -6.43
N ILE A 74 10.10 -3.21 -6.07
CA ILE A 74 10.41 -4.41 -6.85
C ILE A 74 9.13 -5.07 -7.37
N ILE A 75 8.23 -5.49 -6.49
CA ILE A 75 7.08 -6.33 -6.85
C ILE A 75 6.03 -5.54 -7.65
N MET A 76 5.55 -4.41 -7.10
CA MET A 76 4.47 -3.65 -7.72
C MET A 76 4.86 -3.00 -9.05
N PRO A 77 6.09 -2.48 -9.26
CA PRO A 77 6.49 -2.01 -10.57
C PRO A 77 6.40 -3.06 -11.67
N VAL A 78 6.82 -4.31 -11.42
CA VAL A 78 6.71 -5.41 -12.38
C VAL A 78 5.25 -5.78 -12.63
N TRP A 79 4.42 -5.80 -11.59
CA TRP A 79 3.00 -6.09 -11.72
C TRP A 79 2.25 -5.03 -12.54
N TYR A 80 2.51 -3.74 -12.31
CA TYR A 80 1.93 -2.65 -13.10
C TYR A 80 2.42 -2.63 -14.55
N GLU A 81 3.65 -3.06 -14.82
CA GLU A 81 4.18 -3.16 -16.18
C GLU A 81 3.43 -4.21 -17.01
N LEU A 82 2.99 -5.30 -16.38
CA LEU A 82 2.25 -6.38 -17.05
C LEU A 82 0.75 -6.06 -17.21
N LEU A 83 0.19 -5.18 -16.39
CA LEU A 83 -1.23 -4.87 -16.35
C LEU A 83 -1.83 -4.38 -17.70
N PRO A 84 -1.14 -3.58 -18.52
CA PRO A 84 -1.69 -3.10 -19.80
C PRO A 84 -1.93 -4.19 -20.86
N GLN A 85 -1.36 -5.38 -20.72
CA GLN A 85 -1.57 -6.56 -21.57
C GLN A 85 -1.43 -6.28 -23.08
N LYS A 86 -0.39 -5.53 -23.47
CA LYS A 86 -0.18 -5.05 -24.84
C LYS A 86 0.26 -6.15 -25.81
N ASN A 87 0.88 -7.22 -25.31
CA ASN A 87 1.51 -8.26 -26.12
C ASN A 87 0.82 -9.61 -25.92
N PHE A 88 0.92 -10.49 -26.94
CA PHE A 88 0.45 -11.87 -26.81
C PHE A 88 1.14 -12.59 -25.64
N GLY A 89 0.37 -13.28 -24.82
CA GLY A 89 0.85 -13.99 -23.63
C GLY A 89 0.97 -13.14 -22.36
N GLN A 90 1.03 -11.81 -22.47
CA GLN A 90 1.20 -10.93 -21.31
C GLN A 90 0.03 -11.02 -20.32
N HIS A 91 -1.19 -11.27 -20.81
CA HIS A 91 -2.33 -11.53 -19.93
C HIS A 91 -2.13 -12.77 -19.06
N SER A 92 -1.69 -13.87 -19.65
CA SER A 92 -1.42 -15.11 -18.88
C SER A 92 -0.28 -14.94 -17.90
N GLN A 93 0.77 -14.20 -18.27
CA GLN A 93 1.90 -13.86 -17.41
C GLN A 93 1.45 -12.99 -16.23
N TRP A 94 0.61 -11.99 -16.49
CA TRP A 94 0.04 -11.15 -15.44
C TRP A 94 -0.84 -11.97 -14.48
N LEU A 95 -1.74 -12.81 -15.00
CA LEU A 95 -2.58 -13.69 -14.16
C LEU A 95 -1.75 -14.62 -13.29
N PHE A 96 -0.72 -15.25 -13.85
CA PHE A 96 0.19 -16.12 -13.12
C PHE A 96 0.88 -15.39 -11.98
N TYR A 97 1.43 -14.21 -12.25
CA TYR A 97 2.13 -13.42 -11.25
C TYR A 97 1.18 -12.83 -10.21
N ASP A 98 0.00 -12.35 -10.62
CA ASP A 98 -1.03 -11.82 -9.73
C ASP A 98 -1.54 -12.89 -8.76
N ASP A 99 -1.83 -14.09 -9.24
CA ASP A 99 -2.27 -15.20 -8.40
C ASP A 99 -1.20 -15.62 -7.40
N PHE A 100 0.04 -15.77 -7.84
CA PHE A 100 1.18 -16.04 -6.97
C PHE A 100 1.28 -15.00 -5.85
N LEU A 101 1.27 -13.72 -6.19
CA LEU A 101 1.39 -12.63 -5.21
C LEU A 101 0.22 -12.58 -4.23
N ARG A 102 -1.02 -12.69 -4.71
CA ARG A 102 -2.20 -12.69 -3.84
C ARG A 102 -2.15 -13.83 -2.82
N ASN A 103 -1.75 -15.01 -3.25
CA ASN A 103 -1.59 -16.16 -2.36
C ASN A 103 -0.54 -15.88 -1.27
N ARG A 104 0.65 -15.39 -1.63
CA ARG A 104 1.74 -15.13 -0.68
C ARG A 104 1.43 -13.97 0.27
N LEU A 105 0.91 -12.87 -0.24
CA LEU A 105 0.57 -11.72 0.58
C LEU A 105 -0.62 -12.00 1.51
N SER A 106 -1.63 -12.75 1.05
CA SER A 106 -2.73 -13.20 1.90
C SER A 106 -2.27 -14.10 3.03
N GLN A 107 -1.35 -15.04 2.75
CA GLN A 107 -0.73 -15.87 3.79
C GLN A 107 0.03 -15.02 4.80
N ARG A 108 0.86 -14.09 4.33
CA ARG A 108 1.62 -13.17 5.20
C ARG A 108 0.69 -12.37 6.11
N LEU A 109 -0.39 -11.82 5.57
CA LEU A 109 -1.39 -11.08 6.35
C LEU A 109 -2.10 -11.98 7.40
N ARG A 110 -2.26 -13.27 7.13
CA ARG A 110 -2.83 -14.22 8.09
C ARG A 110 -1.86 -14.59 9.20
N PHE A 111 -0.56 -14.69 8.93
CA PHE A 111 0.45 -15.04 9.93
C PHE A 111 0.71 -13.89 10.92
N THR A 112 0.52 -12.63 10.53
CA THR A 112 0.60 -11.48 11.45
C THR A 112 -0.58 -11.41 12.42
N ARG A 113 -1.63 -12.22 12.22
CA ARG A 113 -2.81 -12.26 13.09
C ARG A 113 -2.49 -12.90 14.44
N GLN A 114 -2.07 -12.12 15.41
CA GLN A 114 -2.04 -12.53 16.81
C GLN A 114 -3.46 -12.48 17.44
N LEU A 115 -3.65 -13.06 18.63
CA LEU A 115 -4.93 -13.28 19.34
C LEU A 115 -5.69 -12.01 19.82
N GLN A 116 -5.39 -10.81 19.36
CA GLN A 116 -6.06 -9.58 19.79
C GLN A 116 -7.42 -9.36 19.12
N ARG A 117 -8.36 -8.76 19.79
CA ARG A 117 -9.78 -8.65 19.38
C ARG A 117 -10.07 -7.49 18.42
N GLU A 118 -9.28 -6.43 18.43
CA GLU A 118 -9.55 -5.23 17.66
C GLU A 118 -8.86 -5.26 16.29
N CYS A 119 -9.59 -5.06 15.21
CA CYS A 119 -9.03 -5.04 13.85
C CYS A 119 -9.58 -3.87 13.03
N VAL A 120 -8.77 -3.39 12.10
CA VAL A 120 -9.23 -2.53 11.00
C VAL A 120 -9.62 -3.43 9.84
N VAL A 121 -10.81 -3.22 9.29
CA VAL A 121 -11.31 -4.00 8.16
C VAL A 121 -11.14 -3.20 6.89
N PHE A 122 -10.47 -3.78 5.89
CA PHE A 122 -10.40 -3.23 4.54
C PHE A 122 -11.41 -3.93 3.64
N ALA A 123 -12.16 -3.15 2.90
CA ALA A 123 -13.11 -3.61 1.89
C ALA A 123 -12.86 -2.86 0.59
N MET A 124 -12.91 -3.55 -0.53
CA MET A 124 -12.82 -2.94 -1.85
C MET A 124 -14.20 -3.00 -2.51
N PRO A 125 -14.79 -1.85 -2.87
CA PRO A 125 -16.04 -1.83 -3.64
C PRO A 125 -15.82 -2.44 -5.04
N GLU A 126 -16.89 -2.93 -5.64
CA GLU A 126 -16.82 -3.51 -6.98
C GLU A 126 -16.25 -2.52 -8.00
N ASN A 127 -15.35 -2.99 -8.84
CA ASN A 127 -14.68 -2.23 -9.91
C ASN A 127 -13.86 -1.02 -9.44
N GLN A 128 -13.39 -1.03 -8.19
CA GLN A 128 -12.62 0.08 -7.63
C GLN A 128 -11.11 -0.21 -7.49
N GLY A 129 -10.60 -1.22 -8.17
CA GLY A 129 -9.17 -1.60 -8.17
C GLY A 129 -8.98 -3.10 -8.26
N PHE A 130 -7.79 -3.53 -7.91
CA PHE A 130 -7.39 -4.93 -7.89
C PHE A 130 -7.18 -5.42 -6.46
N GLU A 131 -7.49 -6.71 -6.23
CA GLU A 131 -7.34 -7.33 -4.91
C GLU A 131 -5.90 -7.26 -4.39
N LEU A 132 -4.91 -7.37 -5.27
CA LEU A 132 -3.51 -7.25 -4.89
C LEU A 132 -3.19 -5.87 -4.30
N GLU A 133 -3.74 -4.80 -4.85
CA GLU A 133 -3.49 -3.43 -4.38
C GLU A 133 -3.99 -3.23 -2.93
N VAL A 134 -5.19 -3.74 -2.62
CA VAL A 134 -5.71 -3.66 -1.25
C VAL A 134 -4.93 -4.53 -0.28
N LEU A 135 -4.44 -5.71 -0.72
CA LEU A 135 -3.57 -6.57 0.10
C LEU A 135 -2.24 -5.88 0.42
N VAL A 136 -1.62 -5.25 -0.58
CA VAL A 136 -0.37 -4.49 -0.42
C VAL A 136 -0.59 -3.31 0.54
N CYS A 137 -1.66 -2.53 0.32
CA CYS A 137 -2.00 -1.43 1.21
C CYS A 137 -2.22 -1.91 2.65
N ALA A 138 -2.98 -2.98 2.83
CA ALA A 138 -3.27 -3.58 4.13
C ALA A 138 -2.00 -4.06 4.86
N LEU A 139 -1.08 -4.71 4.15
CA LEU A 139 0.19 -5.16 4.72
C LEU A 139 1.11 -4.00 5.12
N LEU A 140 1.17 -2.95 4.31
CA LEU A 140 1.97 -1.75 4.63
C LEU A 140 1.33 -0.94 5.78
N PHE A 141 0.02 -0.99 5.90
CA PHE A 141 -0.73 -0.36 6.98
C PHE A 141 -0.54 -1.10 8.32
N ASP A 142 -0.48 -2.44 8.31
CA ASP A 142 -0.43 -3.31 9.52
C ASP A 142 0.88 -3.18 10.31
N ASN A 143 1.86 -2.45 9.83
CA ASN A 143 3.26 -2.51 10.28
C ASN A 143 3.52 -2.03 11.73
N ALA A 144 2.53 -1.60 12.51
CA ALA A 144 2.84 -1.02 13.82
C ALA A 144 1.97 -1.43 15.01
N GLN A 145 0.68 -1.62 14.91
CA GLN A 145 -0.16 -1.82 16.12
C GLN A 145 -1.51 -2.49 15.92
N GLY A 146 -1.92 -2.80 14.73
CA GLY A 146 -3.30 -3.19 14.51
C GLY A 146 -3.43 -4.34 13.55
N ARG A 147 -4.31 -5.26 13.87
CA ARG A 147 -4.72 -6.26 12.92
C ARG A 147 -5.46 -5.64 11.80
N VAL A 148 -5.05 -5.97 10.62
CA VAL A 148 -5.80 -5.71 9.41
C VAL A 148 -6.50 -6.97 8.94
N ARG A 149 -7.75 -6.83 8.54
CA ARG A 149 -8.51 -7.86 7.86
C ARG A 149 -8.96 -7.32 6.52
N VAL A 150 -8.55 -7.95 5.44
CA VAL A 150 -9.07 -7.66 4.12
C VAL A 150 -10.26 -8.57 3.88
N LEU A 151 -11.41 -8.00 3.50
CA LEU A 151 -12.57 -8.75 3.07
C LEU A 151 -12.36 -9.26 1.65
N PRO A 152 -12.97 -10.40 1.28
CA PRO A 152 -12.93 -10.88 -0.10
C PRO A 152 -13.45 -9.81 -1.08
N SER A 153 -12.85 -9.77 -2.26
CA SER A 153 -13.39 -9.00 -3.39
C SER A 153 -14.85 -9.42 -3.66
N HIS A 154 -15.65 -8.51 -4.17
CA HIS A 154 -17.08 -8.71 -4.41
C HIS A 154 -17.97 -8.79 -3.15
N GLN A 155 -17.47 -8.38 -1.98
CA GLN A 155 -18.32 -8.22 -0.81
C GLN A 155 -19.40 -7.17 -1.08
N ARG A 156 -20.66 -7.55 -0.96
CA ARG A 156 -21.79 -6.64 -1.21
C ARG A 156 -21.87 -5.55 -0.15
N LEU A 157 -21.96 -4.31 -0.58
CA LEU A 157 -21.99 -3.15 0.32
C LEU A 157 -23.17 -3.19 1.32
N ASN A 158 -24.33 -3.67 0.89
CA ASN A 158 -25.54 -3.76 1.74
C ASN A 158 -25.44 -4.84 2.83
N GLU A 159 -24.50 -5.78 2.73
CA GLU A 159 -24.24 -6.84 3.71
C GLU A 159 -23.11 -6.47 4.70
N LEU A 160 -22.37 -5.40 4.44
CA LEU A 160 -21.29 -4.95 5.33
C LEU A 160 -21.75 -4.65 6.77
N PRO A 161 -22.94 -4.08 7.03
CA PRO A 161 -23.43 -3.91 8.40
C PRO A 161 -23.48 -5.22 9.19
N LEU A 162 -23.92 -6.33 8.58
CA LEU A 162 -23.89 -7.64 9.21
C LEU A 162 -22.48 -8.12 9.54
N VAL A 163 -21.55 -7.92 8.59
CA VAL A 163 -20.14 -8.29 8.77
C VAL A 163 -19.51 -7.45 9.90
N CYS A 164 -19.74 -6.14 9.90
CA CYS A 164 -19.24 -5.25 10.94
C CYS A 164 -19.83 -5.54 12.33
N GLN A 165 -21.12 -5.85 12.40
CA GLN A 165 -21.76 -6.27 13.63
C GLN A 165 -21.11 -7.53 14.24
N SER A 166 -20.72 -8.49 13.38
CA SER A 166 -20.08 -9.73 13.83
C SER A 166 -18.62 -9.56 14.18
N ILE A 167 -17.88 -8.73 13.45
CA ILE A 167 -16.43 -8.54 13.63
C ILE A 167 -16.15 -7.46 14.69
N GLN A 168 -17.02 -6.44 14.82
CA GLN A 168 -16.84 -5.24 15.62
C GLN A 168 -15.48 -4.58 15.35
N PRO A 169 -15.21 -4.15 14.09
CA PRO A 169 -13.93 -3.57 13.75
C PRO A 169 -13.74 -2.19 14.40
N LYS A 170 -12.50 -1.84 14.67
CA LYS A 170 -12.11 -0.47 15.07
C LYS A 170 -12.50 0.57 14.04
N ALA A 171 -12.37 0.21 12.77
CA ALA A 171 -12.76 1.02 11.62
C ALA A 171 -13.00 0.13 10.40
N LEU A 172 -13.87 0.58 9.51
CA LEU A 172 -14.04 0.04 8.16
C LEU A 172 -13.38 1.02 7.17
N VAL A 173 -12.41 0.53 6.40
CA VAL A 173 -11.71 1.32 5.37
C VAL A 173 -12.09 0.80 4.00
N PHE A 174 -12.73 1.63 3.19
CA PHE A 174 -12.94 1.35 1.78
C PHE A 174 -11.71 1.77 0.99
N PHE A 175 -11.10 0.83 0.29
CA PHE A 175 -9.95 1.07 -0.56
C PHE A 175 -10.37 1.15 -2.03
N ALA A 176 -9.97 2.21 -2.72
CA ALA A 176 -10.25 2.41 -4.14
C ALA A 176 -9.07 3.06 -4.85
N THR A 177 -8.66 2.52 -6.00
CA THR A 177 -7.60 3.07 -6.84
C THR A 177 -8.12 3.82 -8.06
N THR A 178 -9.40 3.70 -8.35
CA THR A 178 -10.07 4.37 -9.47
C THR A 178 -11.07 5.43 -9.00
N PRO A 179 -11.42 6.42 -9.85
CA PRO A 179 -12.43 7.41 -9.50
C PRO A 179 -13.76 6.76 -9.12
N MET A 180 -14.35 7.21 -8.02
CA MET A 180 -15.63 6.71 -7.54
C MET A 180 -16.79 7.55 -8.09
N ALA A 181 -17.78 6.89 -8.67
CA ALA A 181 -19.04 7.56 -9.06
C ALA A 181 -19.78 8.08 -7.83
N SER A 182 -20.49 9.21 -7.96
CA SER A 182 -21.30 9.81 -6.88
C SER A 182 -22.29 8.80 -6.28
N THR A 183 -22.92 7.97 -7.12
CA THR A 183 -23.83 6.91 -6.70
C THR A 183 -23.19 5.86 -5.81
N LEU A 184 -21.90 5.56 -6.01
CA LEU A 184 -21.13 4.65 -5.16
C LEU A 184 -20.81 5.33 -3.81
N LEU A 185 -20.38 6.59 -3.82
CA LEU A 185 -20.15 7.36 -2.60
C LEU A 185 -21.41 7.46 -1.74
N ASP A 186 -22.59 7.66 -2.35
CA ASP A 186 -23.85 7.68 -1.63
C ASP A 186 -24.24 6.31 -1.04
N LYS A 187 -23.88 5.21 -1.71
CA LYS A 187 -24.04 3.87 -1.13
C LYS A 187 -23.12 3.68 0.07
N ILE A 188 -21.86 4.10 -0.02
CA ILE A 188 -20.89 4.01 1.08
C ILE A 188 -21.35 4.88 2.27
N ARG A 189 -21.84 6.10 2.04
CA ARG A 189 -22.41 6.95 3.09
C ARG A 189 -23.59 6.27 3.81
N ARG A 190 -24.49 5.61 3.05
CA ARG A 190 -25.58 4.85 3.66
C ARG A 190 -25.10 3.66 4.48
N VAL A 191 -24.03 3.00 4.08
CA VAL A 191 -23.38 1.96 4.90
C VAL A 191 -22.83 2.55 6.18
N ALA A 192 -22.11 3.68 6.09
CA ALA A 192 -21.53 4.36 7.24
C ALA A 192 -22.59 4.75 8.31
N LEU A 193 -23.80 5.11 7.88
CA LEU A 193 -24.90 5.43 8.80
C LEU A 193 -25.55 4.20 9.46
N ARG A 194 -25.19 2.97 9.07
CA ARG A 194 -25.77 1.71 9.56
C ARG A 194 -24.80 0.90 10.42
N ILE A 195 -23.59 1.37 10.60
CA ILE A 195 -22.56 0.67 11.35
C ILE A 195 -22.06 1.59 12.45
N ASP A 196 -21.76 0.99 13.61
CA ASP A 196 -21.25 1.73 14.77
C ASP A 196 -19.76 2.08 14.64
N SER A 197 -19.05 1.36 13.77
CA SER A 197 -17.62 1.57 13.55
C SER A 197 -17.38 2.77 12.61
N PRO A 198 -16.36 3.59 12.88
CA PRO A 198 -15.94 4.67 11.97
C PRO A 198 -15.63 4.15 10.57
N VAL A 199 -16.03 4.94 9.55
CA VAL A 199 -15.80 4.59 8.14
C VAL A 199 -14.83 5.58 7.50
N ALA A 200 -13.85 5.04 6.81
CA ALA A 200 -12.86 5.82 6.09
C ALA A 200 -12.70 5.33 4.63
N LEU A 201 -12.13 6.19 3.81
CA LEU A 201 -11.76 5.92 2.42
C LEU A 201 -10.24 6.03 2.28
N ALA A 202 -9.64 5.15 1.49
CA ALA A 202 -8.21 5.12 1.22
C ALA A 202 -7.92 4.85 -0.26
N GLY A 203 -6.73 5.19 -0.70
CA GLY A 203 -6.26 5.02 -2.08
C GLY A 203 -6.55 6.21 -2.98
N MET A 204 -6.13 6.14 -4.23
CA MET A 204 -6.25 7.22 -5.21
C MET A 204 -7.71 7.64 -5.43
N GLY A 205 -8.67 6.69 -5.39
CA GLY A 205 -10.10 7.00 -5.49
C GLY A 205 -10.60 7.91 -4.37
N ALA A 206 -10.04 7.80 -3.17
CA ALA A 206 -10.35 8.68 -2.04
C ALA A 206 -9.80 10.09 -2.25
N GLU A 207 -8.57 10.22 -2.76
CA GLU A 207 -7.98 11.52 -3.10
C GLU A 207 -8.78 12.24 -4.19
N LEU A 208 -9.17 11.53 -5.25
CA LEU A 208 -9.99 12.09 -6.32
C LEU A 208 -11.40 12.49 -5.86
N ALA A 209 -11.89 11.90 -4.77
CA ALA A 209 -13.18 12.22 -4.17
C ALA A 209 -13.08 13.25 -3.03
N ALA A 210 -11.91 13.82 -2.75
CA ALA A 210 -11.67 14.67 -1.58
C ALA A 210 -12.70 15.80 -1.40
N GLU A 211 -13.04 16.52 -2.49
CA GLU A 211 -14.06 17.57 -2.44
C GLU A 211 -15.45 17.05 -2.09
N ALA A 212 -15.82 15.87 -2.63
CA ALA A 212 -17.11 15.25 -2.35
C ALA A 212 -17.20 14.69 -0.92
N LEU A 213 -16.06 14.52 -0.26
CA LEU A 213 -15.98 14.05 1.13
C LEU A 213 -16.05 15.17 2.17
N LEU A 214 -15.90 16.43 1.76
CA LEU A 214 -16.08 17.58 2.65
C LEU A 214 -17.47 17.51 3.28
N HIS A 215 -17.52 17.65 4.60
CA HIS A 215 -18.75 17.55 5.40
C HIS A 215 -19.46 16.18 5.35
N SER A 216 -18.74 15.14 4.97
CA SER A 216 -19.22 13.75 4.98
C SER A 216 -18.79 13.04 6.29
N PRO A 217 -19.56 12.05 6.77
CA PRO A 217 -19.12 11.21 7.90
C PRO A 217 -17.94 10.27 7.53
N LEU A 218 -17.43 10.39 6.30
CA LEU A 218 -16.36 9.55 5.79
C LEU A 218 -15.02 10.32 5.85
N VAL A 219 -13.99 9.69 6.37
CA VAL A 219 -12.66 10.29 6.45
C VAL A 219 -11.79 9.86 5.28
N ASN A 220 -11.10 10.81 4.65
CA ASN A 220 -10.11 10.55 3.62
C ASN A 220 -8.74 10.27 4.26
N LEU A 221 -8.27 9.04 4.19
CA LEU A 221 -6.97 8.62 4.70
C LEU A 221 -5.82 8.90 3.72
N GLY A 222 -6.12 9.15 2.44
CA GLY A 222 -5.13 9.37 1.40
C GLY A 222 -4.59 8.10 0.76
N THR A 223 -3.40 8.19 0.18
CA THR A 223 -2.77 7.10 -0.60
C THR A 223 -1.59 6.44 0.10
N GLU A 224 -0.89 7.17 0.98
CA GLU A 224 0.32 6.69 1.64
C GLU A 224 0.00 5.88 2.91
N PRO A 225 0.32 4.57 2.98
CA PRO A 225 -0.09 3.70 4.10
C PRO A 225 0.34 4.19 5.48
N GLN A 226 1.52 4.78 5.61
CA GLN A 226 2.00 5.34 6.88
C GLN A 226 1.17 6.55 7.32
N GLN A 227 0.82 7.42 6.37
CA GLN A 227 -0.04 8.58 6.65
C GLN A 227 -1.49 8.17 6.90
N MET A 228 -1.98 7.13 6.19
CA MET A 228 -3.30 6.56 6.44
C MET A 228 -3.44 6.12 7.90
N GLN A 229 -2.43 5.45 8.44
CA GLN A 229 -2.43 5.00 9.83
C GLN A 229 -2.49 6.17 10.80
N LEU A 230 -1.63 7.18 10.63
CA LEU A 230 -1.62 8.38 11.48
C LEU A 230 -2.95 9.16 11.42
N LYS A 231 -3.55 9.28 10.23
CA LYS A 231 -4.85 9.92 10.06
C LYS A 231 -5.95 9.11 10.73
N LEU A 232 -5.94 7.78 10.58
CA LEU A 232 -6.94 6.93 11.23
C LEU A 232 -6.83 7.01 12.76
N GLU A 233 -5.64 6.99 13.33
CA GLU A 233 -5.44 7.15 14.77
C GLU A 233 -5.95 8.49 15.28
N LYS A 234 -5.66 9.59 14.57
CA LYS A 234 -6.20 10.93 14.90
C LYS A 234 -7.71 10.96 14.84
N PHE A 235 -8.31 10.34 13.84
CA PHE A 235 -9.75 10.24 13.69
C PHE A 235 -10.39 9.46 14.82
N LEU A 236 -9.85 8.29 15.16
CA LEU A 236 -10.33 7.47 16.28
C LEU A 236 -10.17 8.16 17.65
N ALA A 237 -9.17 9.03 17.77
CA ALA A 237 -8.97 9.86 18.97
C ALA A 237 -9.85 11.12 19.01
N GLY A 238 -10.73 11.35 18.02
CA GLY A 238 -11.54 12.57 17.90
C GLY A 238 -10.75 13.84 17.64
N ARG A 239 -9.54 13.72 17.05
CA ARG A 239 -8.61 14.85 16.78
C ARG A 239 -8.54 15.20 15.30
N LEU A 240 -9.36 14.61 14.46
CA LEU A 240 -9.49 14.91 13.04
C LEU A 240 -10.87 15.51 12.84
N ASP A 241 -10.90 16.79 12.48
CA ASP A 241 -12.10 17.44 11.96
C ASP A 241 -12.40 16.84 10.58
N THR A 242 -13.60 16.36 10.39
CA THR A 242 -14.11 15.79 9.12
C THR A 242 -14.52 16.89 8.15
#